data_e6ad8dd51bc8185d807b766dbb57e0b0
#
_entry.id   e6ad8dd51bc8185d807b766dbb57e0b0
#
_cell.length_a   1.000
_cell.length_b   1.000
_cell.length_c   1.000
_cell.angle_alpha   90.00
_cell.angle_beta   90.00
_cell.angle_gamma   90.00
#
_symmetry.space_group_name_H-M   'P 1'
#
loop_
_entity.id
_entity.type
_entity.pdbx_description
1 polymer ?
#
loop_
_entity_poly.entity_id
_entity_poly.type
_entity_poly.pdbx_seq_one_letter_code
_entity_poly.pdbx_strand_id
1 'polypeptide(L)'
;MIESFLTAFVIYFVVIDPVGSAPIFLSVTSHLTKIQKYKVAMEATIIASLIMIFFGMCGTWILHYLQISISAFKIAGGIILLLVALDMLSSKRHDRKRQQLSEDDGNDGVAVYPLAIPLLAGPAAITSVMMISGRSNINLEEMLPGYFALILVMFITALIFMLTGFFQ
;
A
#
# COMPACT_ATOMS: atom_id res chain seq x y z
N MET A 1 22.44 4.76 -3.28
CA MET A 1 21.79 3.68 -2.52
C MET A 1 20.98 4.21 -1.32
N ILE A 2 21.61 4.89 -0.34
CA ILE A 2 20.91 5.42 0.84
C ILE A 2 19.82 6.44 0.47
N GLU A 3 20.12 7.39 -0.41
CA GLU A 3 19.14 8.39 -0.87
C GLU A 3 17.94 7.76 -1.59
N SER A 4 18.19 6.76 -2.44
CA SER A 4 17.12 6.04 -3.15
C SER A 4 16.24 5.26 -2.17
N PHE A 5 16.84 4.63 -1.17
CA PHE A 5 16.12 3.95 -0.08
C PHE A 5 15.27 4.91 0.73
N LEU A 6 15.85 6.03 1.19
CA LEU A 6 15.13 7.02 1.98
C LEU A 6 13.96 7.64 1.21
N THR A 7 14.18 7.98 -0.06
CA THR A 7 13.12 8.52 -0.93
C THR A 7 11.99 7.51 -1.09
N ALA A 8 12.32 6.25 -1.40
CA ALA A 8 11.33 5.18 -1.55
C ALA A 8 10.58 4.92 -0.23
N PHE A 9 11.31 4.88 0.89
CA PHE A 9 10.74 4.67 2.22
C PHE A 9 9.72 5.75 2.57
N VAL A 10 10.08 7.02 2.40
CA VAL A 10 9.18 8.14 2.70
C VAL A 10 7.92 8.08 1.82
N ILE A 11 8.09 7.85 0.51
CA ILE A 11 6.96 7.76 -0.41
C ILE A 11 6.02 6.61 0.00
N TYR A 12 6.55 5.40 0.23
CA TYR A 12 5.72 4.26 0.62
C TYR A 12 5.07 4.47 1.98
N PHE A 13 5.81 5.00 2.96
CA PHE A 13 5.28 5.26 4.30
C PHE A 13 4.11 6.25 4.27
N VAL A 14 4.22 7.32 3.49
CA VAL A 14 3.15 8.32 3.33
C VAL A 14 1.96 7.75 2.56
N VAL A 15 2.20 7.01 1.47
CA VAL A 15 1.12 6.51 0.60
C VAL A 15 0.36 5.35 1.24
N ILE A 16 1.05 4.40 1.85
CA ILE A 16 0.45 3.25 2.55
C ILE A 16 -0.21 3.70 3.85
N ASP A 17 0.41 4.73 4.51
CA ASP A 17 -0.11 5.34 5.73
C ASP A 17 -0.42 4.32 6.83
N PRO A 18 0.60 3.67 7.40
CA PRO A 18 0.40 2.63 8.39
C PRO A 18 -0.37 3.09 9.63
N VAL A 19 -0.14 4.33 10.04
CA VAL A 19 -0.78 4.91 11.23
C VAL A 19 -2.25 5.25 10.95
N GLY A 20 -2.53 5.91 9.83
CA GLY A 20 -3.90 6.26 9.44
C GLY A 20 -4.74 5.05 9.01
N SER A 21 -4.11 3.95 8.63
CA SER A 21 -4.80 2.68 8.30
C SER A 21 -5.19 1.87 9.55
N ALA A 22 -4.53 2.09 10.71
CA ALA A 22 -4.76 1.34 11.93
C ALA A 22 -6.21 1.47 12.48
N PRO A 23 -6.84 2.66 12.57
CA PRO A 23 -8.22 2.79 13.00
C PRO A 23 -9.21 2.07 12.07
N ILE A 24 -8.88 2.01 10.77
CA ILE A 24 -9.70 1.32 9.77
C ILE A 24 -9.58 -0.19 9.97
N PHE A 25 -8.35 -0.70 10.16
CA PHE A 25 -8.11 -2.09 10.51
C PHE A 25 -8.92 -2.51 11.74
N LEU A 26 -8.89 -1.72 12.81
CA LEU A 26 -9.65 -1.99 14.04
C LEU A 26 -11.17 -2.00 13.79
N SER A 27 -11.67 -1.06 12.99
CA SER A 27 -13.10 -0.99 12.66
C SER A 27 -13.58 -2.24 11.94
N VAL A 28 -12.83 -2.68 10.91
CA VAL A 28 -13.17 -3.82 10.07
C VAL A 28 -12.99 -5.15 10.80
N THR A 29 -12.04 -5.23 11.74
CA THR A 29 -11.77 -6.44 12.53
C THR A 29 -12.41 -6.43 13.91
N SER A 30 -13.31 -5.49 14.20
CA SER A 30 -13.90 -5.31 15.55
C SER A 30 -14.60 -6.55 16.09
N HIS A 31 -15.22 -7.34 15.23
CA HIS A 31 -15.94 -8.58 15.54
C HIS A 31 -15.03 -9.82 15.68
N LEU A 32 -13.74 -9.71 15.37
CA LEU A 32 -12.79 -10.82 15.37
C LEU A 32 -12.09 -10.99 16.72
N THR A 33 -11.71 -12.22 17.03
CA THR A 33 -10.87 -12.54 18.20
C THR A 33 -9.43 -12.04 17.99
N LYS A 34 -8.66 -11.87 19.07
CA LYS A 34 -7.26 -11.41 18.99
C LYS A 34 -6.40 -12.27 18.06
N ILE A 35 -6.59 -13.59 18.08
CA ILE A 35 -5.86 -14.52 17.20
C ILE A 35 -6.24 -14.30 15.74
N GLN A 36 -7.52 -14.11 15.46
CA GLN A 36 -8.01 -13.83 14.10
C GLN A 36 -7.52 -12.47 13.61
N LYS A 37 -7.52 -11.43 14.46
CA LYS A 37 -6.95 -10.10 14.11
C LYS A 37 -5.48 -10.22 13.71
N TYR A 38 -4.68 -10.98 14.46
CA TYR A 38 -3.29 -11.24 14.12
C TYR A 38 -3.14 -11.92 12.75
N LYS A 39 -3.93 -12.97 12.52
CA LYS A 39 -3.93 -13.69 11.23
C LYS A 39 -4.30 -12.77 10.06
N VAL A 40 -5.37 -12.00 10.22
CA VAL A 40 -5.83 -11.04 9.20
C VAL A 40 -4.77 -9.96 8.93
N ALA A 41 -4.11 -9.43 9.97
CA ALA A 41 -3.03 -8.45 9.80
C ALA A 41 -1.87 -9.01 8.96
N MET A 42 -1.43 -10.23 9.25
CA MET A 42 -0.36 -10.90 8.49
C MET A 42 -0.79 -11.19 7.05
N GLU A 43 -1.95 -11.79 6.86
CA GLU A 43 -2.47 -12.12 5.53
C GLU A 43 -2.62 -10.87 4.66
N ALA A 44 -3.24 -9.81 5.20
CA ALA A 44 -3.44 -8.56 4.47
C ALA A 44 -2.11 -7.93 4.03
N THR A 45 -1.13 -7.84 4.94
CA THR A 45 0.18 -7.25 4.63
C THR A 45 0.99 -8.11 3.67
N ILE A 46 0.92 -9.44 3.76
CA ILE A 46 1.60 -10.34 2.81
C ILE A 46 0.99 -10.21 1.43
N ILE A 47 -0.34 -10.26 1.31
CA ILE A 47 -1.05 -10.14 0.02
C ILE A 47 -0.75 -8.79 -0.62
N ALA A 48 -0.85 -7.70 0.13
CA ALA A 48 -0.53 -6.37 -0.36
C ALA A 48 0.94 -6.26 -0.83
N SER A 49 1.89 -6.84 -0.07
CA SER A 49 3.30 -6.89 -0.44
C SER A 49 3.52 -7.63 -1.75
N LEU A 50 2.88 -8.79 -1.92
CA LEU A 50 2.98 -9.58 -3.15
C LEU A 50 2.44 -8.83 -4.35
N ILE A 51 1.28 -8.17 -4.20
CA ILE A 51 0.69 -7.33 -5.25
C ILE A 51 1.65 -6.20 -5.64
N MET A 52 2.19 -5.47 -4.67
CA MET A 52 3.08 -4.36 -4.93
C MET A 52 4.41 -4.82 -5.56
N ILE A 53 4.98 -5.93 -5.11
CA ILE A 53 6.19 -6.52 -5.71
C ILE A 53 5.90 -6.95 -7.16
N PHE A 54 4.76 -7.60 -7.40
CA PHE A 54 4.35 -7.98 -8.75
C PHE A 54 4.26 -6.77 -9.68
N PHE A 55 3.55 -5.72 -9.29
CA PHE A 55 3.47 -4.50 -10.10
C PHE A 55 4.81 -3.76 -10.21
N GLY A 56 5.64 -3.82 -9.19
CA GLY A 56 7.00 -3.28 -9.24
C GLY A 56 7.87 -3.97 -10.28
N MET A 57 7.78 -5.30 -10.38
CA MET A 57 8.57 -6.10 -11.34
C MET A 57 7.98 -6.07 -12.76
N CYS A 58 6.68 -6.23 -12.87
CA CYS A 58 6.00 -6.37 -14.17
C CYS A 58 5.46 -5.04 -14.71
N GLY A 59 5.44 -3.98 -13.91
CA GLY A 59 4.76 -2.73 -14.25
C GLY A 59 5.28 -2.08 -15.53
N THR A 60 6.59 -2.03 -15.74
CA THR A 60 7.19 -1.48 -16.97
C THR A 60 6.82 -2.29 -18.20
N TRP A 61 6.79 -3.62 -18.08
CA TRP A 61 6.37 -4.51 -19.17
C TRP A 61 4.87 -4.34 -19.48
N ILE A 62 4.03 -4.23 -18.47
CA ILE A 62 2.59 -3.96 -18.62
C ILE A 62 2.36 -2.62 -19.34
N LEU A 63 3.06 -1.56 -18.94
CA LEU A 63 2.95 -0.25 -19.58
C LEU A 63 3.37 -0.32 -21.04
N HIS A 64 4.45 -1.03 -21.35
CA HIS A 64 4.92 -1.20 -22.72
C HIS A 64 3.89 -1.97 -23.57
N TYR A 65 3.30 -3.04 -23.04
CA TYR A 65 2.26 -3.81 -23.72
C TYR A 65 1.01 -2.96 -24.01
N LEU A 66 0.62 -2.09 -23.08
CA LEU A 66 -0.50 -1.18 -23.22
C LEU A 66 -0.16 0.08 -24.06
N GLN A 67 1.07 0.19 -24.58
CA GLN A 67 1.58 1.34 -25.31
C GLN A 67 1.50 2.66 -24.53
N ILE A 68 1.58 2.59 -23.21
CA ILE A 68 1.60 3.73 -22.31
C ILE A 68 3.07 4.14 -22.08
N SER A 69 3.44 5.37 -22.40
CA SER A 69 4.77 5.85 -22.10
C SER A 69 4.99 6.02 -20.60
N ILE A 70 6.19 5.71 -20.12
CA ILE A 70 6.57 5.90 -18.71
C ILE A 70 6.38 7.35 -18.26
N SER A 71 6.60 8.32 -19.17
CA SER A 71 6.40 9.74 -18.87
C SER A 71 4.93 10.08 -18.66
N ALA A 72 4.02 9.56 -19.50
CA ALA A 72 2.58 9.74 -19.31
C ALA A 72 2.10 9.10 -18.01
N PHE A 73 2.59 7.88 -17.70
CA PHE A 73 2.29 7.19 -16.46
C PHE A 73 2.79 7.96 -15.22
N LYS A 74 3.99 8.54 -15.26
CA LYS A 74 4.53 9.39 -14.19
C LYS A 74 3.68 10.63 -13.95
N ILE A 75 3.19 11.28 -15.01
CA ILE A 75 2.28 12.44 -14.88
C ILE A 75 0.97 12.03 -14.23
N ALA A 76 0.32 10.98 -14.73
CA ALA A 76 -0.92 10.47 -14.16
C ALA A 76 -0.74 10.02 -12.68
N GLY A 77 0.34 9.31 -12.40
CA GLY A 77 0.70 8.89 -11.06
C GLY A 77 0.97 10.06 -10.11
N GLY A 78 1.66 11.09 -10.59
CA GLY A 78 1.89 12.33 -9.83
C GLY A 78 0.58 13.03 -9.47
N ILE A 79 -0.40 13.04 -10.38
CA ILE A 79 -1.74 13.59 -10.14
C ILE A 79 -2.46 12.75 -9.06
N ILE A 80 -2.39 11.42 -9.12
CA ILE A 80 -2.98 10.54 -8.10
C ILE A 80 -2.35 10.82 -6.73
N LEU A 81 -1.03 10.93 -6.65
CA LEU A 81 -0.33 11.23 -5.41
C LEU A 81 -0.69 12.62 -4.87
N LEU A 82 -0.85 13.62 -5.74
CA LEU A 82 -1.33 14.94 -5.37
C LEU A 82 -2.73 14.89 -4.78
N LEU A 83 -3.66 14.16 -5.41
CA LEU A 83 -5.02 13.98 -4.90
C LEU A 83 -5.02 13.30 -3.52
N VAL A 84 -4.18 12.28 -3.33
CA VAL A 84 -4.01 11.63 -2.01
C VAL A 84 -3.48 12.61 -0.98
N ALA A 85 -2.49 13.45 -1.33
CA ALA A 85 -1.94 14.46 -0.44
C ALA A 85 -3.00 15.51 -0.05
N LEU A 86 -3.82 15.97 -1.00
CA LEU A 86 -4.93 16.89 -0.75
C LEU A 86 -6.02 16.26 0.14
N ASP A 87 -6.33 14.99 -0.08
CA ASP A 87 -7.27 14.24 0.78
C ASP A 87 -6.74 14.10 2.22
N MET A 88 -5.43 13.93 2.40
CA MET A 88 -4.80 13.92 3.72
C MET A 88 -4.94 15.26 4.44
N LEU A 89 -4.72 16.37 3.73
CA LEU A 89 -4.88 17.73 4.28
C LEU A 89 -6.33 18.04 4.66
N SER A 90 -7.29 17.49 3.91
CA SER A 90 -8.72 17.78 4.10
C SER A 90 -9.39 16.97 5.22
N SER A 91 -8.65 16.13 5.94
CA SER A 91 -9.17 15.19 6.98
C SER A 91 -10.31 14.27 6.53
N LYS A 92 -10.69 14.29 5.24
CA LYS A 92 -11.78 13.51 4.65
C LYS A 92 -11.39 12.07 4.27
N ARG A 93 -10.11 11.74 4.38
CA ARG A 93 -9.58 10.43 3.95
C ARG A 93 -10.17 9.29 4.79
N HIS A 94 -10.28 9.50 6.11
CA HIS A 94 -10.82 8.49 7.02
C HIS A 94 -12.30 8.18 6.74
N ASP A 95 -13.09 9.20 6.42
CA ASP A 95 -14.51 9.03 6.13
C ASP A 95 -14.75 8.34 4.78
N ARG A 96 -14.00 8.71 3.74
CA ARG A 96 -14.08 8.06 2.42
C ARG A 96 -13.62 6.60 2.45
N LYS A 97 -12.50 6.32 3.14
CA LYS A 97 -12.01 4.95 3.32
C LYS A 97 -13.03 4.11 4.11
N ARG A 98 -13.66 4.66 5.15
CA ARG A 98 -14.73 3.98 5.89
C ARG A 98 -15.95 3.69 5.03
N GLN A 99 -16.40 4.64 4.22
CA GLN A 99 -17.57 4.44 3.36
C GLN A 99 -17.36 3.37 2.30
N GLN A 100 -16.16 3.29 1.71
CA GLN A 100 -15.81 2.23 0.75
C GLN A 100 -15.79 0.82 1.36
N LEU A 101 -15.67 0.72 2.70
CA LEU A 101 -15.52 -0.53 3.43
C LEU A 101 -16.83 -1.04 4.04
N SER A 102 -17.91 -0.24 4.02
CA SER A 102 -19.17 -0.55 4.71
C SER A 102 -20.12 -1.46 3.93
N GLU A 103 -19.76 -1.86 2.70
CA GLU A 103 -20.72 -2.55 1.80
C GLU A 103 -20.57 -4.08 1.77
N ASP A 104 -19.71 -4.70 2.59
CA ASP A 104 -19.52 -6.16 2.52
C ASP A 104 -19.59 -6.83 3.90
N ASP A 105 -20.71 -7.50 4.18
CA ASP A 105 -20.99 -8.27 5.41
C ASP A 105 -20.41 -9.70 5.41
N GLY A 106 -19.45 -9.99 4.54
CA GLY A 106 -18.85 -11.32 4.38
C GLY A 106 -17.68 -11.61 5.31
N ASN A 107 -17.84 -12.56 6.22
CA ASN A 107 -16.88 -12.95 7.26
C ASN A 107 -15.62 -13.66 6.73
N ASP A 108 -15.60 -14.09 5.46
CA ASP A 108 -14.50 -14.84 4.84
C ASP A 108 -13.80 -13.99 3.78
N GLY A 109 -12.73 -13.29 4.15
CA GLY A 109 -11.92 -12.56 3.19
C GLY A 109 -11.51 -11.15 3.59
N VAL A 110 -11.78 -10.73 4.82
CA VAL A 110 -11.43 -9.38 5.35
C VAL A 110 -9.96 -9.02 5.13
N ALA A 111 -9.07 -10.00 5.10
CA ALA A 111 -7.66 -9.79 4.82
C ALA A 111 -7.41 -9.37 3.37
N VAL A 112 -8.15 -9.93 2.41
CA VAL A 112 -8.02 -9.60 0.98
C VAL A 112 -8.76 -8.30 0.68
N TYR A 113 -10.04 -8.28 1.00
CA TYR A 113 -10.90 -7.13 0.86
C TYR A 113 -11.54 -6.81 2.22
N PRO A 114 -11.44 -5.60 2.70
CA PRO A 114 -10.88 -4.42 2.03
C PRO A 114 -9.44 -4.08 2.44
N LEU A 115 -8.77 -4.91 3.25
CA LEU A 115 -7.50 -4.54 3.87
C LEU A 115 -6.33 -4.58 2.87
N ALA A 116 -6.08 -5.70 2.19
CA ALA A 116 -5.00 -5.74 1.21
C ALA A 116 -5.33 -4.86 0.01
N ILE A 117 -6.54 -4.97 -0.52
CA ILE A 117 -7.05 -4.18 -1.64
C ILE A 117 -8.40 -3.57 -1.22
N PRO A 118 -8.63 -2.25 -1.28
CA PRO A 118 -7.75 -1.19 -1.80
C PRO A 118 -6.91 -0.46 -0.73
N LEU A 119 -6.95 -0.88 0.55
CA LEU A 119 -6.41 -0.08 1.65
C LEU A 119 -4.87 0.01 1.59
N LEU A 120 -4.16 -1.11 1.55
CA LEU A 120 -2.70 -1.17 1.52
C LEU A 120 -2.15 -1.10 0.09
N ALA A 121 -2.59 -2.00 -0.80
CA ALA A 121 -2.22 -2.00 -2.21
C ALA A 121 -3.25 -1.21 -3.04
N GLY A 122 -3.50 0.03 -2.68
CA GLY A 122 -4.36 0.92 -3.44
C GLY A 122 -3.69 1.49 -4.69
N PRO A 123 -4.47 2.19 -5.57
CA PRO A 123 -3.94 2.74 -6.82
C PRO A 123 -2.71 3.63 -6.63
N ALA A 124 -2.68 4.45 -5.59
CA ALA A 124 -1.54 5.31 -5.27
C ALA A 124 -0.29 4.50 -4.87
N ALA A 125 -0.46 3.41 -4.10
CA ALA A 125 0.64 2.54 -3.69
C ALA A 125 1.21 1.77 -4.89
N ILE A 126 0.35 1.20 -5.74
CA ILE A 126 0.75 0.53 -6.98
C ILE A 126 1.49 1.51 -7.91
N THR A 127 0.94 2.70 -8.12
CA THR A 127 1.60 3.73 -8.93
C THR A 127 2.96 4.10 -8.38
N SER A 128 3.09 4.25 -7.06
CA SER A 128 4.35 4.60 -6.41
C SER A 128 5.41 3.53 -6.64
N VAL A 129 5.08 2.25 -6.46
CA VAL A 129 6.04 1.16 -6.69
C VAL A 129 6.46 1.06 -8.15
N MET A 130 5.52 1.21 -9.09
CA MET A 130 5.84 1.23 -10.52
C MET A 130 6.72 2.42 -10.92
N MET A 131 6.49 3.60 -10.33
CA MET A 131 7.30 4.79 -10.59
C MET A 131 8.72 4.66 -10.04
N ILE A 132 8.88 4.09 -8.85
CA ILE A 132 10.19 3.89 -8.21
C ILE A 132 10.97 2.81 -8.96
N SER A 133 10.34 1.68 -9.28
CA SER A 133 10.95 0.60 -10.05
C SER A 133 11.24 0.99 -11.50
N GLY A 134 10.39 1.80 -12.13
CA GLY A 134 10.57 2.28 -13.50
C GLY A 134 11.68 3.35 -13.68
N ARG A 135 12.27 3.85 -12.60
CA ARG A 135 13.46 4.73 -12.66
C ARG A 135 14.73 3.95 -12.94
N SER A 136 14.75 2.69 -12.61
CA SER A 136 15.90 1.81 -12.69
C SER A 136 15.92 1.14 -14.06
N ASN A 137 16.73 1.62 -14.98
CA ASN A 137 17.02 0.93 -16.23
C ASN A 137 17.85 -0.33 -15.92
N ILE A 138 17.15 -1.44 -15.57
CA ILE A 138 17.66 -2.82 -15.61
C ILE A 138 18.78 -3.19 -14.60
N ASN A 139 19.31 -2.28 -13.80
CA ASN A 139 20.31 -2.64 -12.78
C ASN A 139 19.61 -3.05 -11.47
N LEU A 140 19.70 -4.35 -11.14
CA LEU A 140 19.21 -4.92 -9.87
C LEU A 140 19.68 -4.13 -8.64
N GLU A 141 20.91 -3.60 -8.66
CA GLU A 141 21.48 -2.80 -7.58
C GLU A 141 20.72 -1.50 -7.32
N GLU A 142 20.09 -0.91 -8.34
CA GLU A 142 19.28 0.31 -8.20
C GLU A 142 17.84 0.01 -7.78
N MET A 143 17.34 -1.19 -8.05
CA MET A 143 15.99 -1.63 -7.66
C MET A 143 15.92 -2.10 -6.20
N LEU A 144 16.98 -2.75 -5.71
CA LEU A 144 17.02 -3.35 -4.36
C LEU A 144 16.65 -2.35 -3.25
N PRO A 145 17.18 -1.11 -3.20
CA PRO A 145 16.81 -0.15 -2.15
C PRO A 145 15.29 0.15 -2.09
N GLY A 146 14.63 0.21 -3.26
CA GLY A 146 13.19 0.42 -3.35
C GLY A 146 12.39 -0.74 -2.77
N TYR A 147 12.76 -1.98 -3.10
CA TYR A 147 12.09 -3.16 -2.54
C TYR A 147 12.38 -3.36 -1.06
N PHE A 148 13.59 -3.08 -0.58
CA PHE A 148 13.89 -3.09 0.85
C PHE A 148 13.05 -2.07 1.60
N ALA A 149 12.90 -0.86 1.07
CA ALA A 149 12.04 0.17 1.64
C ALA A 149 10.56 -0.29 1.69
N LEU A 150 10.06 -0.91 0.63
CA LEU A 150 8.72 -1.47 0.57
C LEU A 150 8.51 -2.52 1.66
N ILE A 151 9.39 -3.52 1.74
CA ILE A 151 9.31 -4.60 2.74
C ILE A 151 9.35 -4.02 4.15
N LEU A 152 10.22 -3.05 4.41
CA LEU A 152 10.30 -2.40 5.72
C LEU A 152 9.01 -1.67 6.09
N VAL A 153 8.41 -0.90 5.17
CA VAL A 153 7.14 -0.20 5.41
C VAL A 153 6.01 -1.21 5.64
N MET A 154 5.93 -2.29 4.87
CA MET A 154 4.93 -3.34 5.06
C MET A 154 5.11 -4.08 6.39
N PHE A 155 6.35 -4.30 6.81
CA PHE A 155 6.65 -4.86 8.14
C PHE A 155 6.20 -3.92 9.27
N ILE A 156 6.47 -2.62 9.15
CA ILE A 156 5.99 -1.60 10.10
C ILE A 156 4.46 -1.60 10.13
N THR A 157 3.80 -1.69 8.97
CA THR A 157 2.33 -1.76 8.87
C THR A 157 1.78 -2.99 9.60
N ALA A 158 2.39 -4.16 9.38
CA ALA A 158 2.03 -5.38 10.09
C ALA A 158 2.17 -5.23 11.61
N LEU A 159 3.29 -4.68 12.08
CA LEU A 159 3.52 -4.42 13.50
C LEU A 159 2.47 -3.48 14.11
N ILE A 160 2.13 -2.39 13.42
CA ILE A 160 1.12 -1.44 13.88
C ILE A 160 -0.25 -2.11 13.96
N PHE A 161 -0.65 -2.91 12.96
CA PHE A 161 -1.91 -3.64 12.98
C PHE A 161 -1.97 -4.67 14.12
N MET A 162 -0.87 -5.40 14.35
CA MET A 162 -0.78 -6.36 15.46
C MET A 162 -0.86 -5.66 16.83
N LEU A 163 -0.12 -4.57 17.02
CA LEU A 163 -0.13 -3.81 18.27
C LEU A 163 -1.53 -3.24 18.54
N THR A 164 -2.15 -2.61 17.55
CA THR A 164 -3.50 -2.06 17.70
C THR A 164 -4.54 -3.14 17.97
N GLY A 165 -4.42 -4.32 17.33
CA GLY A 165 -5.29 -5.48 17.61
C GLY A 165 -5.09 -6.09 18.99
N PHE A 166 -3.93 -5.90 19.63
CA PHE A 166 -3.66 -6.42 20.97
C PHE A 166 -4.25 -5.54 22.08
N PHE A 167 -4.27 -4.23 21.90
CA PHE A 167 -4.74 -3.25 22.89
C PHE A 167 -6.27 -3.11 22.95
N GLN A 168 -7.02 -3.83 22.14
CA GLN A 168 -8.48 -3.97 22.18
C GLN A 168 -8.89 -5.37 22.67
#